data_ebb56cda3e99a40ebf98af767ec1d0b6
#
_entry.id   ebb56cda3e99a40ebf98af767ec1d0b6
#
_cell.length_a   1.000
_cell.length_b   1.000
_cell.length_c   1.000
_cell.angle_alpha   90.00
_cell.angle_beta   90.00
_cell.angle_gamma   90.00
#
_symmetry.space_group_name_H-M   'P 1'
#
loop_
_entity.id
_entity.type
_entity.pdbx_description
1 polymer ?
#
loop_
_entity_poly.entity_id
_entity_poly.type
_entity_poly.pdbx_seq_one_letter_code
_entity_poly.pdbx_strand_id
1 'polypeptide(L)'
;MTANLNRFRALVKLGDYLLHFKGDEPTYTDLNKCVKQAAAANGWFTYENITKAFTDWGSVLTENHLNSWLQPYNSTPITKPKNIALILAG
;
A
#
# COMPACT_ATOMS: atom_id res chain seq x y z
N MET A 1 19.45 -5.08 -8.54
CA MET A 1 19.61 -6.02 -7.43
C MET A 1 18.31 -6.71 -7.14
N THR A 2 18.36 -8.02 -6.92
CA THR A 2 17.15 -8.87 -6.80
C THR A 2 16.23 -8.45 -5.67
N ALA A 3 16.77 -8.10 -4.50
CA ALA A 3 15.97 -7.70 -3.33
C ALA A 3 15.17 -6.43 -3.58
N ASN A 4 15.79 -5.41 -4.20
CA ASN A 4 15.09 -4.15 -4.51
C ASN A 4 14.01 -4.36 -5.58
N LEU A 5 14.30 -5.19 -6.56
CA LEU A 5 13.32 -5.52 -7.60
C LEU A 5 12.11 -6.27 -7.01
N ASN A 6 12.35 -7.19 -6.08
CA ASN A 6 11.27 -7.92 -5.42
C ASN A 6 10.39 -6.99 -4.58
N ARG A 7 10.99 -6.04 -3.85
CA ARG A 7 10.25 -5.03 -3.07
C ARG A 7 9.43 -4.13 -3.99
N PHE A 8 10.03 -3.69 -5.08
CA PHE A 8 9.35 -2.89 -6.08
C PHE A 8 8.12 -3.60 -6.62
N ARG A 9 8.29 -4.86 -7.03
CA ARG A 9 7.18 -5.68 -7.54
C ARG A 9 6.10 -5.91 -6.49
N ALA A 10 6.50 -6.11 -5.24
CA ALA A 10 5.53 -6.28 -4.16
C ALA A 10 4.68 -5.03 -3.95
N LEU A 11 5.28 -3.84 -4.03
CA LEU A 11 4.53 -2.59 -3.93
C LEU A 11 3.57 -2.38 -5.11
N VAL A 12 3.99 -2.73 -6.31
CA VAL A 12 3.13 -2.66 -7.50
C VAL A 12 1.95 -3.62 -7.35
N LYS A 13 2.19 -4.83 -6.87
CA LYS A 13 1.12 -5.80 -6.61
C LYS A 13 0.16 -5.30 -5.53
N LEU A 14 0.69 -4.71 -4.47
CA LEU A 14 -0.14 -4.12 -3.42
C LEU A 14 -1.03 -3.01 -3.99
N GLY A 15 -0.47 -2.14 -4.79
CA GLY A 15 -1.22 -1.07 -5.45
C GLY A 15 -2.35 -1.60 -6.32
N ASP A 16 -2.06 -2.60 -7.13
CA ASP A 16 -3.07 -3.24 -7.97
C ASP A 16 -4.17 -3.89 -7.15
N TYR A 17 -3.79 -4.59 -6.07
CA TYR A 17 -4.73 -5.22 -5.15
C TYR A 17 -5.67 -4.20 -4.49
N LEU A 18 -5.13 -3.09 -4.03
CA LEU A 18 -5.91 -2.02 -3.40
C LEU A 18 -6.82 -1.30 -4.41
N LEU A 19 -6.30 -1.05 -5.61
CA LEU A 19 -7.04 -0.34 -6.66
C LEU A 19 -8.29 -1.11 -7.10
N HIS A 20 -8.20 -2.44 -7.13
CA HIS A 20 -9.28 -3.31 -7.58
C HIS A 20 -10.08 -3.92 -6.43
N PHE A 21 -10.00 -3.34 -5.25
CA PHE A 21 -10.71 -3.85 -4.07
C PHE A 21 -12.22 -3.91 -4.32
N LYS A 22 -12.79 -5.10 -4.05
CA LYS A 22 -14.23 -5.34 -4.07
C LYS A 22 -14.59 -6.23 -2.88
N GLY A 23 -15.47 -5.74 -2.03
CA GLY A 23 -15.82 -6.42 -0.79
C GLY A 23 -16.50 -7.77 -0.96
N ASP A 24 -17.12 -8.02 -2.11
CA ASP A 24 -17.86 -9.25 -2.39
C ASP A 24 -17.03 -10.34 -3.06
N GLU A 25 -15.77 -10.06 -3.41
CA GLU A 25 -14.91 -11.04 -4.05
C GLU A 25 -14.15 -11.88 -3.00
N PRO A 26 -14.01 -13.21 -3.22
CA PRO A 26 -13.34 -14.11 -2.27
C PRO A 26 -11.90 -13.71 -1.93
N THR A 27 -11.15 -13.16 -2.90
CA THR A 27 -9.77 -12.73 -2.69
C THR A 27 -9.65 -11.58 -1.68
N TYR A 28 -10.73 -10.85 -1.43
CA TYR A 28 -10.75 -9.71 -0.52
C TYR A 28 -11.49 -9.98 0.78
N THR A 29 -11.90 -11.23 1.05
CA THR A 29 -12.74 -11.55 2.20
C THR A 29 -12.13 -11.08 3.52
N ASP A 30 -10.88 -11.42 3.78
CA ASP A 30 -10.22 -11.06 5.04
C ASP A 30 -10.02 -9.56 5.16
N LEU A 31 -9.58 -8.91 4.09
CA LEU A 31 -9.40 -7.46 4.08
C LEU A 31 -10.74 -6.75 4.27
N ASN A 32 -11.78 -7.19 3.59
CA ASN A 32 -13.10 -6.58 3.70
C ASN A 32 -13.64 -6.68 5.13
N LYS A 33 -13.39 -7.80 5.81
CA LYS A 33 -13.74 -7.97 7.23
C LYS A 33 -13.04 -6.94 8.09
N CYS A 34 -11.73 -6.72 7.88
CA CYS A 34 -10.97 -5.70 8.58
C CYS A 34 -11.51 -4.29 8.32
N VAL A 35 -11.83 -3.98 7.06
CA VAL A 35 -12.39 -2.69 6.68
C VAL A 35 -13.72 -2.44 7.40
N LYS A 36 -14.60 -3.41 7.44
CA LYS A 36 -15.90 -3.30 8.13
C LYS A 36 -15.75 -3.11 9.63
N GLN A 37 -14.72 -3.66 10.23
CA GLN A 37 -14.46 -3.56 11.67
C GLN A 37 -13.70 -2.29 12.06
N ALA A 38 -13.06 -1.63 11.13
CA ALA A 38 -12.16 -0.51 11.41
C ALA A 38 -12.90 0.69 12.04
N ALA A 39 -14.11 0.99 11.58
CA ALA A 39 -14.90 2.09 12.10
C ALA A 39 -15.27 1.90 13.59
N ALA A 40 -15.39 0.65 14.05
CA ALA A 40 -15.66 0.37 15.46
C ALA A 40 -14.44 0.70 16.35
N ALA A 41 -13.23 0.52 15.83
CA ALA A 41 -11.99 0.85 16.52
C ALA A 41 -11.66 2.35 16.44
N ASN A 42 -11.97 2.99 15.31
CA ASN A 42 -11.74 4.41 15.09
C ASN A 42 -12.81 4.94 14.13
N GLY A 43 -13.68 5.82 14.63
CA GLY A 43 -14.82 6.35 13.86
C GLY A 43 -14.46 7.15 12.61
N TRP A 44 -13.20 7.58 12.47
CA TRP A 44 -12.72 8.23 11.25
C TRP A 44 -12.53 7.24 10.09
N PHE A 45 -12.37 5.96 10.39
CA PHE A 45 -12.12 4.91 9.39
C PHE A 45 -13.43 4.30 8.91
N THR A 46 -14.27 5.13 8.30
CA THR A 46 -15.49 4.65 7.67
C THR A 46 -15.17 3.80 6.44
N TYR A 47 -16.11 2.98 6.04
CA TYR A 47 -15.95 2.16 4.82
C TYR A 47 -15.61 3.04 3.61
N GLU A 48 -16.29 4.17 3.46
CA GLU A 48 -16.05 5.11 2.37
C GLU A 48 -14.65 5.71 2.41
N ASN A 49 -14.20 6.15 3.57
CA ASN A 49 -12.88 6.76 3.73
C ASN A 49 -11.77 5.75 3.44
N ILE A 50 -11.92 4.52 3.92
CA ILE A 50 -10.91 3.47 3.69
C ILE A 50 -10.87 3.08 2.22
N THR A 51 -12.01 2.84 1.59
CA THR A 51 -12.04 2.45 0.18
C THR A 51 -11.55 3.56 -0.73
N LYS A 52 -11.80 4.82 -0.37
CA LYS A 52 -11.20 5.96 -1.08
C LYS A 52 -9.68 5.95 -0.94
N ALA A 53 -9.17 5.71 0.26
CA ALA A 53 -7.72 5.60 0.48
C ALA A 53 -7.11 4.47 -0.35
N PHE A 54 -7.79 3.32 -0.46
CA PHE A 54 -7.33 2.21 -1.29
C PHE A 54 -7.21 2.63 -2.76
N THR A 55 -8.21 3.35 -3.28
CA THR A 55 -8.16 3.85 -4.65
C THR A 55 -7.03 4.85 -4.84
N ASP A 56 -6.89 5.78 -3.92
CA ASP A 56 -5.85 6.82 -3.99
C ASP A 56 -4.44 6.19 -3.94
N TRP A 57 -4.20 5.30 -3.00
CA TRP A 57 -2.91 4.61 -2.89
C TRP A 57 -2.67 3.65 -4.05
N GLY A 58 -3.68 2.92 -4.47
CA GLY A 58 -3.57 2.03 -5.62
C GLY A 58 -3.21 2.78 -6.90
N SER A 59 -3.68 4.01 -7.03
CA SER A 59 -3.38 4.86 -8.20
C SER A 59 -1.94 5.35 -8.24
N VAL A 60 -1.28 5.50 -7.09
CA VAL A 60 0.11 5.97 -7.02
C VAL A 60 1.12 4.84 -6.91
N LEU A 61 0.73 3.67 -6.42
CA LEU A 61 1.60 2.50 -6.33
C LEU A 61 1.65 1.75 -7.67
N THR A 62 2.05 2.46 -8.71
CA THR A 62 2.20 1.90 -10.06
C THR A 62 3.67 1.87 -10.45
N GLU A 63 3.98 1.05 -11.44
CA GLU A 63 5.35 0.93 -11.92
C GLU A 63 5.93 2.28 -12.35
N ASN A 64 5.16 3.05 -13.12
CA ASN A 64 5.60 4.35 -13.61
C ASN A 64 5.83 5.37 -12.48
N HIS A 65 4.90 5.48 -11.55
CA HIS A 65 5.03 6.41 -10.44
C HIS A 65 6.19 6.04 -9.51
N LEU A 66 6.32 4.75 -9.19
CA LEU A 66 7.40 4.27 -8.34
C LEU A 66 8.77 4.45 -8.99
N ASN A 67 8.88 4.18 -10.28
CA ASN A 67 10.12 4.41 -11.02
C ASN A 67 10.53 5.88 -10.99
N SER A 68 9.58 6.78 -11.25
CA SER A 68 9.84 8.22 -11.22
C SER A 68 10.28 8.69 -9.85
N TRP A 69 9.61 8.19 -8.80
CA TRP A 69 9.93 8.58 -7.42
C TRP A 69 11.29 8.05 -6.96
N LEU A 70 11.63 6.81 -7.34
CA LEU A 70 12.85 6.15 -6.89
C LEU A 70 14.07 6.46 -7.75
N GLN A 71 13.89 7.04 -8.94
CA GLN A 71 14.97 7.31 -9.87
C GLN A 71 16.17 8.04 -9.22
N PRO A 72 15.97 9.11 -8.43
CA PRO A 72 17.10 9.80 -7.80
C PRO A 72 17.87 8.94 -6.79
N TYR A 73 17.29 7.85 -6.32
CA TYR A 73 17.86 7.00 -5.28
C TYR A 73 18.41 5.67 -5.80
N ASN A 74 18.23 5.35 -7.07
CA ASN A 74 18.60 4.05 -7.63
C ASN A 74 20.10 3.80 -7.65
N SER A 75 20.92 4.86 -7.64
CA SER A 75 22.37 4.75 -7.67
C SER A 75 23.00 4.56 -6.28
N THR A 76 22.19 4.63 -5.22
CA THR A 76 22.69 4.52 -3.85
C THR A 76 22.48 3.09 -3.33
N PRO A 77 23.54 2.29 -3.19
CA PRO A 77 23.37 0.94 -2.67
C PRO A 77 23.03 0.96 -1.18
N ILE A 78 22.09 0.10 -0.79
CA ILE A 78 21.76 -0.11 0.62
C ILE A 78 22.76 -1.11 1.18
N THR A 79 23.69 -0.65 2.02
CA THR A 79 24.74 -1.49 2.57
C THR A 79 24.37 -2.07 3.93
N LYS A 80 23.49 -1.41 4.68
CA LYS A 80 23.08 -1.86 6.02
C LYS A 80 21.58 -1.63 6.21
N PRO A 81 20.89 -2.58 6.85
CA PRO A 81 19.50 -2.35 7.27
C PRO A 81 19.44 -1.22 8.29
N LYS A 82 18.40 -0.41 8.22
CA LYS A 82 18.13 0.66 9.18
C LYS A 82 16.81 0.40 9.88
N ASN A 83 16.76 0.70 11.16
CA ASN A 83 15.51 0.66 11.89
C ASN A 83 14.75 1.96 11.64
N ILE A 84 13.50 1.84 11.20
CA ILE A 84 12.65 3.00 10.91
C ILE A 84 11.40 2.88 11.76
N ALA A 85 11.06 3.96 12.46
CA ALA A 85 9.79 4.06 13.16
C ALA A 85 8.86 4.98 12.37
N LEU A 86 7.65 4.52 12.14
CA LEU A 86 6.63 5.31 11.48
C LEU A 86 5.60 5.74 12.50
N ILE A 87 5.41 7.04 12.63
CA ILE A 87 4.40 7.61 13.52
C ILE A 87 3.18 7.99 12.69
N LEU A 88 2.07 7.33 12.97
CA LEU A 88 0.81 7.62 12.29
C LEU A 88 -0.03 8.52 13.18
N ALA A 89 -0.32 9.72 12.69
CA ALA A 89 -1.27 10.61 13.34
C ALA A 89 -2.69 10.21 12.94
N GLY A 90 -3.58 10.13 13.92
CA GLY A 90 -4.94 9.71 13.61
C GLY A 90 -5.94 10.04 14.65
#